data_7d4b4a6ee64f77db59258b895afd468d
#
_entry.id   7d4b4a6ee64f77db59258b895afd468d
#
_cell.length_a   1.000
_cell.length_b   1.000
_cell.length_c   1.000
_cell.angle_alpha   90.00
_cell.angle_beta   90.00
_cell.angle_gamma   90.00
#
_symmetry.space_group_name_H-M   'P 1'
#
loop_
_entity.id
_entity.type
_entity.pdbx_description
1 polymer ?
#
loop_
_entity_poly.entity_id
_entity_poly.type
_entity_poly.pdbx_seq_one_letter_code
_entity_poly.pdbx_strand_id
1 'polypeptide(L)'
;LYGQALKQKTEFFIEYFALDLLMKNGECKGVMAWNLNDGTIHRFRSHITILATGGYGKIYYSATAAHTCTGDGNGMVLRAGLPLQDMEFVQFHPTGLYGVGCLISEAVRGEGGFLINSKGERFMEKYAPTAKDLASRDVVSRSIATEINEGRGIGKNKDHVHLHIDHIDSKIIESRLPGISESVSTFVNRDVTREPIPVVPTVHYNMGGIPANYK
;
A
#
# COMPACT_ATOMS: atom_id res chain seq x y z
N LEU A 1 -1.33 -18.65 -9.55
CA LEU A 1 -0.36 -19.37 -8.72
C LEU A 1 -1.03 -20.48 -7.89
N TYR A 2 -2.07 -20.18 -7.10
CA TYR A 2 -2.75 -21.14 -6.23
C TYR A 2 -3.20 -22.41 -6.98
N GLY A 3 -3.90 -22.26 -8.12
CA GLY A 3 -4.33 -23.38 -8.94
C GLY A 3 -3.16 -24.25 -9.49
N GLN A 4 -2.01 -23.66 -9.74
CA GLN A 4 -0.82 -24.44 -10.13
C GLN A 4 -0.21 -25.17 -8.93
N ALA A 5 -0.19 -24.55 -7.76
CA ALA A 5 0.28 -25.22 -6.54
C ALA A 5 -0.58 -26.46 -6.22
N LEU A 6 -1.90 -26.36 -6.35
CA LEU A 6 -2.80 -27.51 -6.19
C LEU A 6 -2.49 -28.65 -7.19
N LYS A 7 -2.24 -28.32 -8.46
CA LYS A 7 -1.83 -29.32 -9.47
C LYS A 7 -0.53 -30.06 -9.11
N GLN A 8 0.38 -29.36 -8.44
CA GLN A 8 1.66 -29.93 -7.98
C GLN A 8 1.55 -30.62 -6.61
N LYS A 9 0.34 -30.80 -6.09
CA LYS A 9 0.06 -31.41 -4.78
C LYS A 9 0.80 -30.72 -3.63
N THR A 10 0.93 -29.40 -3.70
CA THR A 10 1.52 -28.59 -2.64
C THR A 10 0.67 -28.70 -1.39
N GLU A 11 1.30 -28.97 -0.26
CA GLU A 11 0.66 -28.98 1.04
C GLU A 11 0.53 -27.54 1.58
N PHE A 12 -0.67 -27.16 2.05
CA PHE A 12 -0.98 -25.82 2.57
C PHE A 12 -1.24 -25.89 4.06
N PHE A 13 -0.51 -25.11 4.83
CA PHE A 13 -0.73 -24.93 6.27
C PHE A 13 -1.42 -23.57 6.49
N ILE A 14 -2.75 -23.59 6.46
CA ILE A 14 -3.59 -22.39 6.63
C ILE A 14 -3.73 -22.08 8.12
N GLU A 15 -3.77 -20.79 8.48
CA GLU A 15 -3.83 -20.31 9.87
C GLU A 15 -2.59 -20.70 10.70
N TYR A 16 -1.44 -20.80 10.04
CA TYR A 16 -0.14 -20.95 10.71
C TYR A 16 0.63 -19.64 10.65
N PHE A 17 0.91 -19.06 11.80
CA PHE A 17 1.70 -17.83 11.91
C PHE A 17 3.18 -18.18 12.08
N ALA A 18 4.00 -17.76 11.13
CA ALA A 18 5.45 -17.98 11.18
C ALA A 18 6.08 -17.08 12.26
N LEU A 19 6.72 -17.70 13.24
CA LEU A 19 7.34 -17.02 14.39
C LEU A 19 8.80 -16.65 14.12
N ASP A 20 9.62 -17.66 13.77
CA ASP A 20 11.07 -17.50 13.61
C ASP A 20 11.65 -18.50 12.60
N LEU A 21 12.83 -18.17 12.07
CA LEU A 21 13.63 -19.07 11.25
C LEU A 21 14.39 -20.08 12.15
N LEU A 22 14.45 -21.32 11.72
CA LEU A 22 15.25 -22.35 12.34
C LEU A 22 16.68 -22.29 11.81
N MET A 23 17.55 -21.63 12.53
CA MET A 23 18.96 -21.46 12.14
C MET A 23 19.86 -22.52 12.78
N LYS A 24 20.81 -23.08 12.02
CA LYS A 24 21.87 -23.97 12.51
C LYS A 24 23.14 -23.75 11.73
N ASN A 25 24.23 -23.40 12.41
CA ASN A 25 25.55 -23.16 11.80
C ASN A 25 25.50 -22.15 10.63
N GLY A 26 24.73 -21.07 10.75
CA GLY A 26 24.56 -20.06 9.70
C GLY A 26 23.62 -20.42 8.56
N GLU A 27 23.03 -21.60 8.58
CA GLU A 27 22.07 -22.06 7.54
C GLU A 27 20.63 -22.07 8.06
N CYS A 28 19.69 -21.66 7.21
CA CYS A 28 18.27 -21.81 7.48
C CYS A 28 17.84 -23.27 7.23
N LYS A 29 17.24 -23.89 8.24
CA LYS A 29 16.77 -25.28 8.22
C LYS A 29 15.26 -25.40 8.30
N GLY A 30 14.53 -24.30 8.11
CA GLY A 30 13.09 -24.26 8.14
C GLY A 30 12.54 -23.10 8.95
N VAL A 31 11.30 -23.26 9.44
CA VAL A 31 10.58 -22.24 10.17
C VAL A 31 9.88 -22.83 11.40
N MET A 32 9.77 -22.04 12.46
CA MET A 32 8.88 -22.29 13.57
C MET A 32 7.58 -21.52 13.35
N ALA A 33 6.45 -22.19 13.49
CA ALA A 33 5.15 -21.58 13.30
C ALA A 33 4.16 -21.94 14.41
N TRP A 34 3.26 -21.03 14.67
CA TRP A 34 2.16 -21.19 15.63
C TRP A 34 0.88 -21.50 14.86
N ASN A 35 0.24 -22.63 15.19
CA ASN A 35 -1.09 -22.96 14.68
C ASN A 35 -2.13 -22.13 15.44
N LEU A 36 -2.79 -21.20 14.75
CA LEU A 36 -3.77 -20.29 15.35
C LEU A 36 -5.08 -20.98 15.74
N ASN A 37 -5.36 -22.18 15.19
CA ASN A 37 -6.60 -22.91 15.48
C ASN A 37 -6.57 -23.64 16.83
N ASP A 38 -5.40 -24.15 17.24
CA ASP A 38 -5.28 -24.97 18.46
C ASP A 38 -4.21 -24.48 19.45
N GLY A 39 -3.46 -23.41 19.07
CA GLY A 39 -2.43 -22.83 19.91
C GLY A 39 -1.12 -23.60 19.97
N THR A 40 -0.94 -24.67 19.20
CA THR A 40 0.29 -25.48 19.21
C THR A 40 1.41 -24.84 18.39
N ILE A 41 2.66 -25.15 18.76
CA ILE A 41 3.86 -24.68 18.04
C ILE A 41 4.44 -25.85 17.25
N HIS A 42 4.70 -25.57 15.96
CA HIS A 42 5.20 -26.54 15.00
C HIS A 42 6.56 -26.16 14.44
N ARG A 43 7.42 -27.14 14.18
CA ARG A 43 8.68 -26.98 13.46
C ARG A 43 8.57 -27.57 12.07
N PHE A 44 8.62 -26.73 11.07
CA PHE A 44 8.71 -27.12 9.66
C PHE A 44 10.16 -27.16 9.24
N ARG A 45 10.70 -28.36 9.02
CA ARG A 45 12.08 -28.56 8.59
C ARG A 45 12.15 -28.62 7.07
N SER A 46 13.07 -27.89 6.48
CA SER A 46 13.24 -27.82 5.03
C SER A 46 14.71 -27.67 4.64
N HIS A 47 15.04 -28.13 3.45
CA HIS A 47 16.35 -27.87 2.82
C HIS A 47 16.43 -26.44 2.26
N ILE A 48 15.30 -25.90 1.80
CA ILE A 48 15.18 -24.55 1.24
C ILE A 48 13.95 -23.87 1.88
N THR A 49 14.12 -22.64 2.33
CA THR A 49 13.03 -21.82 2.86
C THR A 49 12.90 -20.57 2.00
N ILE A 50 11.71 -20.32 1.46
CA ILE A 50 11.41 -19.14 0.66
C ILE A 50 10.57 -18.20 1.52
N LEU A 51 11.06 -16.97 1.73
CA LEU A 51 10.33 -15.91 2.40
C LEU A 51 9.55 -15.10 1.35
N ALA A 52 8.23 -15.19 1.40
CA ALA A 52 7.32 -14.44 0.53
C ALA A 52 6.25 -13.73 1.38
N THR A 53 6.68 -13.09 2.48
CA THR A 53 5.85 -12.56 3.56
C THR A 53 5.28 -11.17 3.29
N GLY A 54 5.51 -10.63 2.08
CA GLY A 54 5.08 -9.29 1.71
C GLY A 54 5.91 -8.18 2.37
N GLY A 55 5.41 -6.96 2.29
CA GLY A 55 6.07 -5.78 2.82
C GLY A 55 5.73 -5.49 4.29
N TYR A 56 6.06 -4.26 4.71
CA TYR A 56 5.84 -3.78 6.07
C TYR A 56 5.03 -2.46 6.13
N GLY A 57 4.23 -2.20 5.10
CA GLY A 57 3.46 -0.95 5.01
C GLY A 57 2.52 -0.68 6.18
N LYS A 58 2.02 -1.73 6.84
CA LYS A 58 1.10 -1.59 8.00
C LYS A 58 1.77 -1.21 9.32
N ILE A 59 3.07 -1.00 9.36
CA ILE A 59 3.72 -0.31 10.49
C ILE A 59 3.43 1.20 10.49
N TYR A 60 2.96 1.74 9.35
CA TYR A 60 2.58 3.14 9.20
C TYR A 60 1.08 3.33 9.40
N TYR A 61 0.68 4.49 9.89
CA TYR A 61 -0.72 4.83 10.20
C TYR A 61 -1.64 4.69 8.98
N SER A 62 -1.22 5.20 7.81
CA SER A 62 -1.96 5.10 6.57
C SER A 62 -1.15 4.32 5.53
N ALA A 63 -1.65 3.19 5.08
CA ALA A 63 -1.00 2.34 4.09
C ALA A 63 -2.01 1.63 3.20
N THR A 64 -1.71 1.53 1.91
CA THR A 64 -2.53 0.77 0.94
C THR A 64 -2.28 -0.74 1.02
N ALA A 65 -1.30 -1.16 1.81
CA ALA A 65 -0.93 -2.56 1.98
C ALA A 65 -2.03 -3.37 2.70
N ALA A 66 -2.08 -4.66 2.46
CA ALA A 66 -2.93 -5.58 3.20
C ALA A 66 -2.61 -5.56 4.70
N HIS A 67 -3.60 -5.86 5.54
CA HIS A 67 -3.44 -5.86 7.01
C HIS A 67 -2.35 -6.82 7.51
N THR A 68 -2.05 -7.86 6.73
CA THR A 68 -0.99 -8.84 7.00
C THR A 68 0.42 -8.35 6.66
N CYS A 69 0.59 -7.16 6.05
CA CYS A 69 1.89 -6.59 5.70
C CYS A 69 2.50 -5.84 6.90
N THR A 70 2.78 -6.54 7.97
CA THR A 70 3.23 -6.03 9.28
C THR A 70 4.73 -6.12 9.50
N GLY A 71 5.49 -6.68 8.52
CA GLY A 71 6.95 -6.78 8.60
C GLY A 71 7.46 -7.99 9.37
N ASP A 72 6.62 -8.98 9.65
CA ASP A 72 7.00 -10.16 10.43
C ASP A 72 8.16 -10.93 9.80
N GLY A 73 8.18 -11.06 8.46
CA GLY A 73 9.30 -11.68 7.73
C GLY A 73 10.62 -10.94 7.95
N ASN A 74 10.61 -9.62 7.91
CA ASN A 74 11.77 -8.79 8.21
C ASN A 74 12.21 -8.97 9.68
N GLY A 75 11.26 -9.04 10.60
CA GLY A 75 11.51 -9.32 12.01
C GLY A 75 12.19 -10.67 12.26
N MET A 76 11.71 -11.74 11.60
CA MET A 76 12.32 -13.07 11.68
C MET A 76 13.77 -13.06 11.18
N VAL A 77 14.03 -12.37 10.06
CA VAL A 77 15.39 -12.27 9.47
C VAL A 77 16.32 -11.52 10.41
N LEU A 78 15.86 -10.39 10.98
CA LEU A 78 16.65 -9.59 11.92
C LEU A 78 16.97 -10.38 13.19
N ARG A 79 16.00 -11.10 13.77
CA ARG A 79 16.22 -11.97 14.95
C ARG A 79 17.17 -13.13 14.65
N ALA A 80 17.21 -13.59 13.41
CA ALA A 80 18.17 -14.59 12.96
C ALA A 80 19.61 -14.03 12.77
N GLY A 81 19.83 -12.73 13.02
CA GLY A 81 21.14 -12.07 12.86
C GLY A 81 21.50 -11.77 11.41
N LEU A 82 20.52 -11.78 10.51
CA LEU A 82 20.72 -11.49 9.08
C LEU A 82 20.41 -10.00 8.78
N PRO A 83 21.01 -9.41 7.75
CA PRO A 83 20.84 -7.99 7.44
C PRO A 83 19.49 -7.66 6.86
N LEU A 84 19.04 -6.41 7.11
CA LEU A 84 18.02 -5.72 6.33
C LEU A 84 18.66 -4.55 5.61
N GLN A 85 18.12 -4.14 4.47
CA GLN A 85 18.70 -3.12 3.60
C GLN A 85 17.63 -2.12 3.15
N ASP A 86 18.04 -0.87 2.99
CA ASP A 86 17.25 0.21 2.37
C ASP A 86 15.86 0.42 3.02
N MET A 87 15.76 0.22 4.32
CA MET A 87 14.49 0.25 5.08
C MET A 87 13.81 1.63 5.07
N GLU A 88 14.59 2.70 4.89
CA GLU A 88 14.12 4.09 4.80
C GLU A 88 13.43 4.42 3.47
N PHE A 89 13.63 3.60 2.44
CA PHE A 89 13.05 3.87 1.12
C PHE A 89 11.62 3.33 1.03
N VAL A 90 10.68 4.24 1.27
CA VAL A 90 9.24 3.97 1.21
C VAL A 90 8.59 4.89 0.19
N GLN A 91 7.84 4.32 -0.76
CA GLN A 91 7.07 5.09 -1.72
C GLN A 91 5.70 5.43 -1.15
N PHE A 92 5.32 6.72 -1.23
CA PHE A 92 3.96 7.16 -0.97
C PHE A 92 3.16 7.20 -2.28
N HIS A 93 1.94 6.66 -2.25
CA HIS A 93 0.97 6.93 -3.29
C HIS A 93 0.24 8.24 -2.97
N PRO A 94 0.13 9.19 -3.90
CA PRO A 94 -0.44 10.51 -3.61
C PRO A 94 -1.92 10.46 -3.23
N THR A 95 -2.66 9.51 -3.77
CA THR A 95 -4.12 9.42 -3.65
C THR A 95 -4.56 8.16 -2.90
N GLY A 96 -4.22 8.06 -1.61
CA GLY A 96 -4.90 7.16 -0.68
C GLY A 96 -6.22 7.76 -0.22
N LEU A 97 -7.27 6.96 -0.12
CA LEU A 97 -8.58 7.40 0.38
C LEU A 97 -8.46 7.85 1.83
N TYR A 98 -8.77 9.11 2.11
CA TYR A 98 -8.62 9.70 3.44
C TYR A 98 -9.42 8.95 4.51
N GLY A 99 -8.78 8.68 5.64
CA GLY A 99 -9.37 7.95 6.76
C GLY A 99 -9.43 6.42 6.62
N VAL A 100 -9.16 5.89 5.41
CA VAL A 100 -9.28 4.45 5.11
C VAL A 100 -7.93 3.86 4.65
N GLY A 101 -7.18 4.61 3.85
CA GLY A 101 -5.92 4.14 3.27
C GLY A 101 -6.07 3.30 2.00
N CYS A 102 -7.29 3.06 1.50
CA CYS A 102 -7.50 2.37 0.23
C CYS A 102 -6.90 3.15 -0.93
N LEU A 103 -6.36 2.43 -1.91
CA LEU A 103 -5.75 3.02 -3.09
C LEU A 103 -6.79 3.61 -4.04
N ILE A 104 -6.69 4.90 -4.31
CA ILE A 104 -7.33 5.51 -5.48
C ILE A 104 -6.29 5.52 -6.61
N SER A 105 -6.50 4.64 -7.58
CA SER A 105 -5.54 4.35 -8.66
C SER A 105 -5.11 5.60 -9.42
N GLU A 106 -3.89 5.59 -9.92
CA GLU A 106 -3.34 6.62 -10.80
C GLU A 106 -4.15 6.80 -12.11
N ALA A 107 -4.85 5.73 -12.54
CA ALA A 107 -5.77 5.79 -13.68
C ALA A 107 -6.82 6.90 -13.53
N VAL A 108 -7.24 7.22 -12.31
CA VAL A 108 -8.20 8.32 -12.04
C VAL A 108 -7.67 9.66 -12.54
N ARG A 109 -6.39 9.95 -12.28
CA ARG A 109 -5.74 11.16 -12.80
C ARG A 109 -5.47 11.06 -14.31
N GLY A 110 -5.20 9.85 -14.80
CA GLY A 110 -5.06 9.56 -16.24
C GLY A 110 -6.33 9.81 -17.03
N GLU A 111 -7.50 9.57 -16.47
CA GLU A 111 -8.81 9.85 -17.08
C GLU A 111 -9.22 11.33 -16.95
N GLY A 112 -8.38 12.19 -16.40
CA GLY A 112 -8.61 13.63 -16.29
C GLY A 112 -8.94 14.13 -14.88
N GLY A 113 -8.78 13.30 -13.86
CA GLY A 113 -8.92 13.71 -12.47
C GLY A 113 -7.84 14.72 -12.06
N PHE A 114 -8.20 15.72 -11.24
CA PHE A 114 -7.31 16.77 -10.78
C PHE A 114 -7.47 17.06 -9.28
N LEU A 115 -6.40 17.57 -8.68
CA LEU A 115 -6.31 17.84 -7.24
C LEU A 115 -6.60 19.32 -6.93
N ILE A 116 -7.38 19.55 -5.86
CA ILE A 116 -7.72 20.89 -5.37
C ILE A 116 -7.42 21.00 -3.87
N ASN A 117 -6.91 22.15 -3.44
CA ASN A 117 -6.74 22.54 -2.05
C ASN A 117 -7.99 23.26 -1.49
N SER A 118 -7.94 23.71 -0.23
CA SER A 118 -9.05 24.40 0.44
C SER A 118 -9.40 25.78 -0.14
N LYS A 119 -8.54 26.35 -0.98
CA LYS A 119 -8.78 27.62 -1.69
C LYS A 119 -9.43 27.41 -3.06
N GLY A 120 -9.70 26.18 -3.47
CA GLY A 120 -10.19 25.85 -4.80
C GLY A 120 -9.10 25.90 -5.90
N GLU A 121 -7.83 25.93 -5.53
CA GLU A 121 -6.72 26.01 -6.48
C GLU A 121 -6.30 24.63 -6.95
N ARG A 122 -6.11 24.47 -8.26
CA ARG A 122 -5.45 23.30 -8.87
C ARG A 122 -3.93 23.44 -8.66
N PHE A 123 -3.48 23.17 -7.45
CA PHE A 123 -2.12 23.47 -6.98
C PHE A 123 -1.01 22.74 -7.77
N MET A 124 -1.31 21.61 -8.42
CA MET A 124 -0.31 20.91 -9.23
C MET A 124 0.19 21.72 -10.41
N GLU A 125 -0.55 22.71 -10.90
CA GLU A 125 -0.10 23.65 -11.94
C GLU A 125 1.09 24.52 -11.47
N LYS A 126 1.18 24.79 -10.17
CA LYS A 126 2.30 25.50 -9.54
C LYS A 126 3.53 24.60 -9.37
N TYR A 127 3.33 23.35 -8.92
CA TYR A 127 4.44 22.45 -8.58
C TYR A 127 5.01 21.68 -9.77
N ALA A 128 4.20 21.41 -10.76
CA ALA A 128 4.58 20.69 -11.97
C ALA A 128 3.86 21.27 -13.21
N PRO A 129 4.25 22.46 -13.71
CA PRO A 129 3.50 23.18 -14.75
C PRO A 129 3.25 22.38 -16.03
N THR A 130 4.16 21.48 -16.39
CA THR A 130 4.07 20.66 -17.62
C THR A 130 3.23 19.41 -17.41
N ALA A 131 3.55 18.61 -16.40
CA ALA A 131 2.90 17.31 -16.15
C ALA A 131 1.63 17.43 -15.29
N LYS A 132 1.49 18.52 -14.54
CA LYS A 132 0.37 18.80 -13.64
C LYS A 132 0.06 17.61 -12.74
N ASP A 133 -1.20 17.17 -12.72
CA ASP A 133 -1.67 16.04 -11.93
C ASP A 133 -1.10 14.68 -12.40
N LEU A 134 -0.48 14.62 -13.57
CA LEU A 134 0.22 13.44 -14.11
C LEU A 134 1.72 13.41 -13.79
N ALA A 135 2.21 14.29 -12.94
CA ALA A 135 3.58 14.25 -12.43
C ALA A 135 3.83 12.94 -11.64
N SER A 136 5.10 12.59 -11.45
CA SER A 136 5.50 11.38 -10.71
C SER A 136 4.91 11.34 -9.30
N ARG A 137 4.70 10.15 -8.77
CA ARG A 137 4.04 9.94 -7.47
C ARG A 137 4.69 10.71 -6.32
N ASP A 138 6.01 10.79 -6.31
CA ASP A 138 6.76 11.51 -5.29
C ASP A 138 6.56 13.02 -5.38
N VAL A 139 6.53 13.59 -6.59
CA VAL A 139 6.25 15.01 -6.80
C VAL A 139 4.84 15.35 -6.34
N VAL A 140 3.83 14.57 -6.75
CA VAL A 140 2.44 14.82 -6.34
C VAL A 140 2.28 14.65 -4.84
N SER A 141 2.86 13.60 -4.23
CA SER A 141 2.77 13.35 -2.78
C SER A 141 3.40 14.49 -1.98
N ARG A 142 4.59 14.97 -2.37
CA ARG A 142 5.24 16.12 -1.71
C ARG A 142 4.45 17.41 -1.88
N SER A 143 3.86 17.62 -3.04
CA SER A 143 3.01 18.79 -3.29
C SER A 143 1.79 18.80 -2.38
N ILE A 144 1.09 17.67 -2.26
CA ILE A 144 -0.04 17.53 -1.33
C ILE A 144 0.41 17.76 0.12
N ALA A 145 1.53 17.16 0.54
CA ALA A 145 2.06 17.37 1.88
C ALA A 145 2.41 18.84 2.15
N THR A 146 2.95 19.54 1.17
CA THR A 146 3.23 20.99 1.26
C THR A 146 1.94 21.78 1.43
N GLU A 147 0.91 21.52 0.62
CA GLU A 147 -0.39 22.17 0.75
C GLU A 147 -1.02 21.97 2.15
N ILE A 148 -0.95 20.75 2.67
CA ILE A 148 -1.45 20.41 4.01
C ILE A 148 -0.64 21.15 5.09
N ASN A 149 0.69 21.08 5.04
CA ASN A 149 1.59 21.67 6.03
C ASN A 149 1.50 23.21 6.07
N GLU A 150 1.24 23.85 4.93
CA GLU A 150 1.02 25.29 4.83
C GLU A 150 -0.43 25.70 5.16
N GLY A 151 -1.27 24.79 5.66
CA GLY A 151 -2.63 25.05 6.13
C GLY A 151 -3.67 25.18 5.03
N ARG A 152 -3.36 24.78 3.79
CA ARG A 152 -4.28 24.75 2.64
C ARG A 152 -4.96 23.40 2.44
N GLY A 153 -4.82 22.48 3.39
CA GLY A 153 -5.60 21.24 3.42
C GLY A 153 -7.09 21.50 3.60
N ILE A 154 -7.91 20.50 3.29
CA ILE A 154 -9.37 20.50 3.36
C ILE A 154 -9.83 19.81 4.65
N GLY A 155 -11.07 20.06 5.06
CA GLY A 155 -11.70 19.51 6.25
C GLY A 155 -11.37 20.25 7.53
N LYS A 156 -11.94 19.79 8.64
CA LYS A 156 -11.78 20.41 9.96
C LYS A 156 -10.32 20.45 10.42
N ASN A 157 -9.59 19.39 10.11
CA ASN A 157 -8.18 19.23 10.51
C ASN A 157 -7.19 19.76 9.46
N LYS A 158 -7.67 20.13 8.26
CA LYS A 158 -6.83 20.59 7.13
C LYS A 158 -5.76 19.56 6.73
N ASP A 159 -6.07 18.29 6.75
CA ASP A 159 -5.14 17.17 6.67
C ASP A 159 -5.28 16.30 5.41
N HIS A 160 -6.11 16.74 4.45
CA HIS A 160 -6.30 16.07 3.16
C HIS A 160 -6.58 17.09 2.04
N VAL A 161 -6.64 16.60 0.81
CA VAL A 161 -7.03 17.38 -0.38
C VAL A 161 -8.15 16.66 -1.12
N HIS A 162 -8.76 17.31 -2.09
CA HIS A 162 -9.81 16.72 -2.91
C HIS A 162 -9.28 16.34 -4.29
N LEU A 163 -9.63 15.12 -4.72
CA LEU A 163 -9.45 14.65 -6.09
C LEU A 163 -10.81 14.71 -6.80
N HIS A 164 -10.90 15.52 -7.83
CA HIS A 164 -12.11 15.76 -8.62
C HIS A 164 -12.15 14.88 -9.86
N ILE A 165 -13.24 14.16 -10.04
CA ILE A 165 -13.65 13.46 -11.27
C ILE A 165 -15.14 13.69 -11.59
N ASP A 166 -15.83 14.46 -10.79
CA ASP A 166 -17.24 14.82 -10.90
C ASP A 166 -17.58 15.62 -12.16
N HIS A 167 -16.58 16.10 -12.89
CA HIS A 167 -16.69 16.72 -14.21
C HIS A 167 -16.62 15.71 -15.37
N ILE A 168 -16.27 14.45 -15.12
CA ILE A 168 -16.15 13.39 -16.12
C ILE A 168 -17.52 12.74 -16.34
N ASP A 169 -17.85 12.41 -17.60
CA ASP A 169 -19.10 11.71 -17.91
C ASP A 169 -19.25 10.43 -17.09
N SER A 170 -20.38 10.25 -16.42
CA SER A 170 -20.67 9.10 -15.56
C SER A 170 -20.46 7.76 -16.28
N LYS A 171 -20.75 7.66 -17.56
CA LYS A 171 -20.52 6.45 -18.37
C LYS A 171 -19.05 6.12 -18.51
N ILE A 172 -18.17 7.13 -18.57
CA ILE A 172 -16.72 6.93 -18.58
C ILE A 172 -16.28 6.41 -17.23
N ILE A 173 -16.75 7.02 -16.14
CA ILE A 173 -16.44 6.59 -14.75
C ILE A 173 -16.89 5.12 -14.57
N GLU A 174 -18.11 4.79 -14.92
CA GLU A 174 -18.66 3.43 -14.78
C GLU A 174 -17.89 2.39 -15.58
N SER A 175 -17.47 2.72 -16.81
CA SER A 175 -16.79 1.78 -17.70
C SER A 175 -15.30 1.63 -17.43
N ARG A 176 -14.59 2.72 -17.04
CA ARG A 176 -13.14 2.73 -16.87
C ARG A 176 -12.67 2.72 -15.43
N LEU A 177 -13.49 3.17 -14.49
CA LEU A 177 -13.17 3.30 -13.07
C LEU A 177 -14.19 2.62 -12.12
N PRO A 178 -14.80 1.46 -12.49
CA PRO A 178 -15.89 0.87 -11.70
C PRO A 178 -15.47 0.55 -10.26
N GLY A 179 -14.28 0.01 -10.05
CA GLY A 179 -13.77 -0.31 -8.72
C GLY A 179 -13.50 0.92 -7.85
N ILE A 180 -13.23 2.09 -8.44
CA ILE A 180 -13.05 3.35 -7.70
C ILE A 180 -14.40 3.85 -7.19
N SER A 181 -15.42 3.87 -8.05
CA SER A 181 -16.78 4.26 -7.68
C SER A 181 -17.31 3.40 -6.53
N GLU A 182 -17.17 2.08 -6.63
CA GLU A 182 -17.56 1.12 -5.60
C GLU A 182 -16.80 1.36 -4.27
N SER A 183 -15.47 1.51 -4.34
CA SER A 183 -14.65 1.71 -3.13
C SER A 183 -15.01 3.02 -2.43
N VAL A 184 -15.14 4.13 -3.16
CA VAL A 184 -15.46 5.42 -2.56
C VAL A 184 -16.88 5.41 -1.96
N SER A 185 -17.85 4.84 -2.66
CA SER A 185 -19.22 4.69 -2.14
C SER A 185 -19.24 3.84 -0.86
N THR A 186 -18.54 2.69 -0.87
CA THR A 186 -18.54 1.75 0.26
C THR A 186 -17.86 2.32 1.50
N PHE A 187 -16.69 2.96 1.35
CA PHE A 187 -15.86 3.33 2.50
C PHE A 187 -16.10 4.74 3.03
N VAL A 188 -16.50 5.68 2.17
CA VAL A 188 -16.70 7.07 2.56
C VAL A 188 -18.09 7.62 2.23
N ASN A 189 -18.98 6.74 1.71
CA ASN A 189 -20.37 7.06 1.38
C ASN A 189 -20.51 8.29 0.48
N ARG A 190 -19.69 8.38 -0.58
CA ARG A 190 -19.73 9.47 -1.57
C ARG A 190 -19.99 8.95 -2.97
N ASP A 191 -20.72 9.75 -3.75
CA ASP A 191 -20.93 9.54 -5.18
C ASP A 191 -19.89 10.32 -5.97
N VAL A 192 -18.92 9.62 -6.54
CA VAL A 192 -17.80 10.21 -7.29
C VAL A 192 -18.22 10.99 -8.53
N THR A 193 -19.47 10.79 -9.02
CA THR A 193 -20.04 11.54 -10.15
C THR A 193 -20.55 12.93 -9.73
N ARG A 194 -20.64 13.20 -8.42
CA ARG A 194 -21.22 14.43 -7.86
C ARG A 194 -20.34 15.11 -6.83
N GLU A 195 -19.46 14.36 -6.20
CA GLU A 195 -18.65 14.82 -5.08
C GLU A 195 -17.21 14.44 -5.25
N PRO A 196 -16.26 15.29 -4.83
CA PRO A 196 -14.85 14.99 -4.88
C PRO A 196 -14.46 13.88 -3.89
N ILE A 197 -13.40 13.17 -4.24
CA ILE A 197 -12.82 12.10 -3.41
C ILE A 197 -11.81 12.73 -2.44
N PRO A 198 -11.96 12.58 -1.11
CA PRO A 198 -10.96 13.03 -0.16
C PRO A 198 -9.74 12.11 -0.21
N VAL A 199 -8.55 12.66 -0.44
CA VAL A 199 -7.30 11.89 -0.61
C VAL A 199 -6.15 12.49 0.18
N VAL A 200 -5.22 11.61 0.59
CA VAL A 200 -3.99 11.97 1.31
C VAL A 200 -2.86 11.06 0.88
N PRO A 201 -1.59 11.54 0.84
CA PRO A 201 -0.46 10.67 0.60
C PRO A 201 -0.40 9.51 1.59
N THR A 202 -0.29 8.29 1.06
CA THR A 202 -0.42 7.06 1.85
C THR A 202 0.72 6.10 1.48
N VAL A 203 1.31 5.45 2.46
CA VAL A 203 2.38 4.46 2.23
C VAL A 203 1.88 3.36 1.30
N HIS A 204 2.63 3.10 0.25
CA HIS A 204 2.22 2.20 -0.82
C HIS A 204 3.19 1.06 -1.09
N TYR A 205 4.49 1.35 -1.15
CA TYR A 205 5.49 0.36 -1.50
C TYR A 205 6.76 0.52 -0.66
N ASN A 206 7.30 -0.61 -0.21
CA ASN A 206 8.56 -0.68 0.52
C ASN A 206 9.65 -1.16 -0.45
N MET A 207 10.63 -0.33 -0.78
CA MET A 207 11.75 -0.70 -1.65
C MET A 207 12.77 -1.55 -0.92
N GLY A 208 13.01 -1.24 0.35
CA GLY A 208 13.90 -1.99 1.21
C GLY A 208 13.31 -3.29 1.76
N GLY A 209 14.07 -3.98 2.53
CA GLY A 209 13.73 -5.24 3.17
C GLY A 209 14.90 -6.21 3.25
N ILE A 210 14.62 -7.48 3.03
CA ILE A 210 15.61 -8.55 3.06
C ILE A 210 16.44 -8.49 1.76
N PRO A 211 17.77 -8.28 1.83
CA PRO A 211 18.61 -8.27 0.64
C PRO A 211 18.61 -9.63 -0.05
N ALA A 212 18.45 -9.63 -1.36
CA ALA A 212 18.45 -10.82 -2.19
C ALA A 212 19.32 -10.63 -3.43
N ASN A 213 19.96 -11.70 -3.87
CA ASN A 213 20.67 -11.73 -5.12
C ASN A 213 19.74 -12.15 -6.26
N TYR A 214 19.98 -11.61 -7.45
CA TYR A 214 19.24 -11.98 -8.67
C TYR A 214 19.89 -13.18 -9.42
N LYS A 215 21.00 -13.71 -8.88
CA LYS A 215 21.77 -14.83 -9.46
C LYS A 215 21.22 -16.16 -8.99
#